data_7a6a43784c79d131d5ce16f7b971104b
#
_entry.id   7a6a43784c79d131d5ce16f7b971104b
#
_cell.length_a   1.000
_cell.length_b   1.000
_cell.length_c   1.000
_cell.angle_alpha   90.00
_cell.angle_beta   90.00
_cell.angle_gamma   90.00
#
_symmetry.space_group_name_H-M   'P 1'
#
loop_
_entity.id
_entity.type
_entity.pdbx_description
1 polymer ?
#
loop_
_entity_poly.entity_id
_entity_poly.type
_entity_poly.pdbx_seq_one_letter_code
_entity_poly.pdbx_strand_id
1 'polypeptide(L)'
;IFTVGKYEERKNLFMMINVIRQLAGQYPVKLTIAGECSNQFQKDYYSRLKQNVKEAGLENRVRLLCNLTRTEMNAEYQKADLFVLPSTREPASISQLEAMAFSVPVVCSDTNGSACYVEEGHNGRLFQDNCEESLRETVETMLRSQDQLIQMGRNAYQDVKEKYQFNNYYEGIMECLNCLKK
;
A
#
# COMPACT_ATOMS: atom_id res chain seq x y z
N ILE A 1 -4.12 8.22 3.77
CA ILE A 1 -3.72 7.05 2.97
C ILE A 1 -2.26 7.19 2.58
N PHE A 2 -1.52 6.07 2.59
CA PHE A 2 -0.12 6.00 2.18
C PHE A 2 0.10 4.92 1.12
N THR A 3 0.95 5.18 0.13
CA THR A 3 1.39 4.20 -0.88
C THR A 3 2.87 4.35 -1.15
N VAL A 4 3.54 3.24 -1.46
CA VAL A 4 4.99 3.18 -1.66
C VAL A 4 5.33 2.42 -2.94
N GLY A 5 6.27 2.95 -3.70
CA GLY A 5 6.81 2.24 -4.87
C GLY A 5 7.65 3.13 -5.77
N LYS A 6 8.39 2.53 -6.68
CA LYS A 6 9.08 3.29 -7.72
C LYS A 6 8.07 4.09 -8.55
N TYR A 7 8.48 5.25 -9.03
CA TYR A 7 7.64 6.03 -9.95
C TYR A 7 7.64 5.38 -11.34
N GLU A 8 6.73 4.41 -11.54
CA GLU A 8 6.61 3.62 -12.78
C GLU A 8 5.17 3.15 -13.02
N GLU A 9 4.82 2.87 -14.28
CA GLU A 9 3.44 2.59 -14.72
C GLU A 9 2.78 1.43 -13.95
N ARG A 10 3.50 0.31 -13.72
CA ARG A 10 2.95 -0.85 -13.02
C ARG A 10 2.51 -0.58 -11.58
N LYS A 11 2.89 0.57 -11.00
CA LYS A 11 2.47 0.98 -9.66
C LYS A 11 1.08 1.63 -9.63
N ASN A 12 0.46 1.86 -10.78
CA ASN A 12 -0.91 2.39 -10.92
C ASN A 12 -1.20 3.65 -10.10
N LEU A 13 -0.21 4.53 -9.95
CA LEU A 13 -0.34 5.72 -9.09
C LEU A 13 -1.34 6.74 -9.64
N PHE A 14 -1.55 6.81 -10.95
CA PHE A 14 -2.61 7.62 -11.57
C PHE A 14 -4.00 7.14 -11.15
N MET A 15 -4.24 5.82 -11.14
CA MET A 15 -5.49 5.25 -10.67
C MET A 15 -5.76 5.62 -9.21
N MET A 16 -4.72 5.60 -8.36
CA MET A 16 -4.86 6.01 -6.96
C MET A 16 -5.22 7.49 -6.81
N ILE A 17 -4.61 8.39 -7.61
CA ILE A 17 -4.95 9.82 -7.62
C ILE A 17 -6.41 10.03 -8.07
N ASN A 18 -6.89 9.29 -9.09
CA ASN A 18 -8.27 9.36 -9.55
C ASN A 18 -9.26 8.92 -8.44
N VAL A 19 -8.95 7.86 -7.71
CA VAL A 19 -9.76 7.41 -6.56
C VAL A 19 -9.83 8.51 -5.50
N ILE A 20 -8.71 9.16 -5.16
CA ILE A 20 -8.72 10.28 -4.22
C ILE A 20 -9.59 11.43 -4.73
N ARG A 21 -9.52 11.77 -6.02
CA ARG A 21 -10.36 12.81 -6.62
C ARG A 21 -11.85 12.52 -6.44
N GLN A 22 -12.27 11.28 -6.65
CA GLN A 22 -13.68 10.85 -6.48
C GLN A 22 -14.14 10.90 -5.02
N LEU A 23 -13.26 10.52 -4.08
CA LEU A 23 -13.59 10.45 -2.66
C LEU A 23 -13.48 11.82 -1.94
N ALA A 24 -12.72 12.77 -2.50
CA ALA A 24 -12.38 14.04 -1.86
C ALA A 24 -13.57 14.94 -1.52
N GLY A 25 -14.70 14.77 -2.20
CA GLY A 25 -15.94 15.51 -1.92
C GLY A 25 -16.73 15.01 -0.73
N GLN A 26 -16.55 13.73 -0.37
CA GLN A 26 -17.31 13.06 0.70
C GLN A 26 -16.47 12.78 1.95
N TYR A 27 -15.15 12.61 1.79
CA TYR A 27 -14.24 12.23 2.86
C TYR A 27 -13.08 13.23 2.99
N PRO A 28 -12.59 13.52 4.21
CA PRO A 28 -11.41 14.35 4.43
C PRO A 28 -10.11 13.59 4.13
N VAL A 29 -10.07 12.87 3.00
CA VAL A 29 -8.98 11.99 2.62
C VAL A 29 -7.77 12.77 2.10
N LYS A 30 -6.58 12.33 2.49
CA LYS A 30 -5.28 12.75 1.95
C LYS A 30 -4.47 11.54 1.51
N LEU A 31 -3.67 11.71 0.46
CA LEU A 31 -2.78 10.69 -0.07
C LEU A 31 -1.33 11.15 0.01
N THR A 32 -0.47 10.32 0.55
CA THR A 32 0.99 10.46 0.42
C THR A 32 1.51 9.33 -0.44
N ILE A 33 2.24 9.66 -1.49
CA ILE A 33 2.95 8.72 -2.36
C ILE A 33 4.44 8.91 -2.12
N ALA A 34 5.14 7.87 -1.67
CA ALA A 34 6.60 7.87 -1.53
C ALA A 34 7.23 6.90 -2.53
N GLY A 35 8.23 7.36 -3.26
CA GLY A 35 8.82 6.53 -4.30
C GLY A 35 10.27 6.84 -4.64
N GLU A 36 10.90 5.88 -5.29
CA GLU A 36 12.21 6.07 -5.90
C GLU A 36 12.10 6.89 -7.17
N CYS A 37 12.96 7.90 -7.28
CA CYS A 37 13.05 8.82 -8.41
C CYS A 37 14.53 9.01 -8.80
N SER A 38 15.19 7.92 -9.21
CA SER A 38 16.65 7.87 -9.41
C SER A 38 17.08 8.05 -10.86
N ASN A 39 16.29 7.57 -11.82
CA ASN A 39 16.58 7.65 -13.25
C ASN A 39 15.63 8.57 -14.00
N GLN A 40 15.93 8.88 -15.26
CA GLN A 40 15.13 9.79 -16.07
C GLN A 40 13.70 9.31 -16.29
N PHE A 41 13.48 8.03 -16.52
CA PHE A 41 12.14 7.44 -16.69
C PHE A 41 11.26 7.69 -15.45
N GLN A 42 11.80 7.47 -14.25
CA GLN A 42 11.08 7.72 -13.00
C GLN A 42 10.81 9.22 -12.78
N LYS A 43 11.76 10.09 -13.15
CA LYS A 43 11.58 11.55 -13.07
C LYS A 43 10.49 12.04 -14.01
N ASP A 44 10.42 11.49 -15.21
CA ASP A 44 9.38 11.83 -16.18
C ASP A 44 8.00 11.38 -15.70
N TYR A 45 7.90 10.15 -15.17
CA TYR A 45 6.67 9.64 -14.56
C TYR A 45 6.23 10.49 -13.35
N TYR A 46 7.15 10.84 -12.46
CA TYR A 46 6.88 11.73 -11.33
C TYR A 46 6.37 13.11 -11.78
N SER A 47 6.98 13.68 -12.82
CA SER A 47 6.58 14.97 -13.37
C SER A 47 5.16 14.93 -13.94
N ARG A 48 4.80 13.85 -14.64
CA ARG A 48 3.44 13.59 -15.12
C ARG A 48 2.43 13.47 -13.97
N LEU A 49 2.77 12.73 -12.90
CA LEU A 49 1.92 12.64 -11.71
C LEU A 49 1.71 14.01 -11.07
N LYS A 50 2.78 14.79 -10.92
CA LYS A 50 2.71 16.14 -10.34
C LYS A 50 1.79 17.06 -11.17
N GLN A 51 1.87 16.98 -12.49
CA GLN A 51 0.98 17.71 -13.39
C GLN A 51 -0.48 17.26 -13.23
N ASN A 52 -0.72 15.95 -13.16
CA ASN A 52 -2.04 15.37 -12.96
C ASN A 52 -2.68 15.82 -11.63
N VAL A 53 -1.91 15.83 -10.54
CA VAL A 53 -2.36 16.34 -9.22
C VAL A 53 -2.80 17.80 -9.33
N LYS A 54 -2.03 18.63 -10.02
CA LYS A 54 -2.33 20.05 -10.25
C LYS A 54 -3.59 20.25 -11.10
N GLU A 55 -3.69 19.54 -12.22
CA GLU A 55 -4.86 19.60 -13.11
C GLU A 55 -6.15 19.13 -12.43
N ALA A 56 -6.03 18.19 -11.49
CA ALA A 56 -7.14 17.72 -10.67
C ALA A 56 -7.49 18.64 -9.47
N GLY A 57 -6.70 19.69 -9.20
CA GLY A 57 -6.89 20.60 -8.05
C GLY A 57 -6.65 19.91 -6.70
N LEU A 58 -5.74 18.91 -6.66
CA LEU A 58 -5.51 18.05 -5.49
C LEU A 58 -4.23 18.37 -4.72
N GLU A 59 -3.56 19.52 -4.96
CA GLU A 59 -2.28 19.87 -4.36
C GLU A 59 -2.33 19.91 -2.81
N ASN A 60 -3.48 20.24 -2.24
CA ASN A 60 -3.69 20.24 -0.79
C ASN A 60 -4.03 18.85 -0.21
N ARG A 61 -4.23 17.84 -1.06
CA ARG A 61 -4.64 16.48 -0.66
C ARG A 61 -3.63 15.41 -1.04
N VAL A 62 -2.82 15.62 -2.08
CA VAL A 62 -1.85 14.64 -2.57
C VAL A 62 -0.43 15.16 -2.40
N ARG A 63 0.39 14.41 -1.68
CA ARG A 63 1.82 14.68 -1.49
C ARG A 63 2.63 13.63 -2.25
N LEU A 64 3.56 14.09 -3.08
CA LEU A 64 4.51 13.23 -3.80
C LEU A 64 5.90 13.41 -3.19
N LEU A 65 6.49 12.33 -2.69
CA LEU A 65 7.77 12.32 -1.98
C LEU A 65 8.76 11.43 -2.73
N CYS A 66 10.00 11.89 -2.87
CA CYS A 66 11.05 11.16 -3.59
C CYS A 66 12.20 10.79 -2.66
N ASN A 67 12.70 9.57 -2.82
CA ASN A 67 13.96 9.10 -2.24
C ASN A 67 14.07 9.35 -0.73
N LEU A 68 13.00 9.05 0.01
CA LEU A 68 13.00 9.19 1.46
C LEU A 68 14.05 8.27 2.10
N THR A 69 14.68 8.75 3.14
CA THR A 69 15.50 7.93 4.05
C THR A 69 14.62 6.96 4.83
N ARG A 70 15.20 5.93 5.43
CA ARG A 70 14.46 4.97 6.26
C ARG A 70 13.71 5.66 7.41
N THR A 71 14.33 6.64 8.05
CA THR A 71 13.69 7.40 9.15
C THR A 71 12.46 8.18 8.66
N GLU A 72 12.56 8.84 7.51
CA GLU A 72 11.44 9.56 6.89
C GLU A 72 10.33 8.59 6.46
N MET A 73 10.68 7.44 5.87
CA MET A 73 9.71 6.39 5.53
C MET A 73 8.95 5.91 6.76
N ASN A 74 9.65 5.61 7.86
CA ASN A 74 9.03 5.19 9.11
C ASN A 74 8.04 6.26 9.63
N ALA A 75 8.41 7.53 9.54
CA ALA A 75 7.53 8.63 9.94
C ALA A 75 6.26 8.75 9.08
N GLU A 76 6.33 8.40 7.78
CA GLU A 76 5.14 8.39 6.92
C GLU A 76 4.25 7.16 7.20
N TYR A 77 4.81 5.97 7.48
CA TYR A 77 4.03 4.82 7.93
C TYR A 77 3.29 5.13 9.25
N GLN A 78 3.94 5.76 10.22
CA GLN A 78 3.33 6.13 11.52
C GLN A 78 2.15 7.10 11.40
N LYS A 79 2.10 7.92 10.33
CA LYS A 79 1.01 8.88 10.08
C LYS A 79 -0.13 8.30 9.26
N ALA A 80 0.06 7.11 8.71
CA ALA A 80 -0.91 6.52 7.80
C ALA A 80 -2.04 5.82 8.57
N ASP A 81 -3.28 6.05 8.15
CA ASP A 81 -4.46 5.30 8.63
C ASP A 81 -4.75 4.10 7.75
N LEU A 82 -4.30 4.11 6.49
CA LEU A 82 -4.52 3.07 5.50
C LEU A 82 -3.34 3.03 4.53
N PHE A 83 -2.81 1.84 4.27
CA PHE A 83 -1.84 1.61 3.21
C PHE A 83 -2.51 0.98 1.99
N VAL A 84 -2.25 1.53 0.80
CA VAL A 84 -2.81 1.01 -0.46
C VAL A 84 -1.68 0.65 -1.41
N LEU A 85 -1.69 -0.57 -1.93
CA LEU A 85 -0.77 -1.06 -2.95
C LEU A 85 -1.53 -1.31 -4.26
N PRO A 86 -1.68 -0.29 -5.13
CA PRO A 86 -2.47 -0.40 -6.35
C PRO A 86 -1.71 -1.07 -7.50
N SER A 87 -0.51 -1.59 -7.24
CA SER A 87 0.38 -2.20 -8.24
C SER A 87 -0.25 -3.39 -8.95
N THR A 88 0.01 -3.50 -10.25
CA THR A 88 -0.20 -4.73 -11.03
C THR A 88 1.10 -5.52 -11.12
N ARG A 89 1.01 -6.85 -11.30
CA ARG A 89 2.18 -7.73 -11.50
C ARG A 89 3.26 -7.56 -10.41
N GLU A 90 2.84 -7.34 -9.16
CA GLU A 90 3.75 -7.26 -8.03
C GLU A 90 4.00 -8.67 -7.47
N PRO A 91 5.22 -9.22 -7.56
CA PRO A 91 5.49 -10.59 -7.09
C PRO A 91 5.40 -10.70 -5.57
N ALA A 92 5.96 -9.72 -4.84
CA ALA A 92 5.88 -9.60 -3.39
C ALA A 92 6.26 -8.17 -2.98
N SER A 93 5.52 -7.59 -2.06
CA SER A 93 5.77 -6.23 -1.57
C SER A 93 6.14 -6.24 -0.09
N ILE A 94 7.39 -5.93 0.21
CA ILE A 94 7.85 -5.76 1.59
C ILE A 94 7.18 -4.52 2.23
N SER A 95 6.90 -3.47 1.45
CA SER A 95 6.26 -2.25 1.95
C SER A 95 4.87 -2.49 2.55
N GLN A 96 4.16 -3.53 2.10
CA GLN A 96 2.90 -3.94 2.70
C GLN A 96 3.11 -4.53 4.11
N LEU A 97 4.09 -5.41 4.29
CA LEU A 97 4.46 -5.94 5.61
C LEU A 97 5.01 -4.83 6.53
N GLU A 98 5.77 -3.89 5.97
CA GLU A 98 6.20 -2.71 6.72
C GLU A 98 5.01 -1.90 7.24
N ALA A 99 4.00 -1.62 6.40
CA ALA A 99 2.78 -0.92 6.83
C ALA A 99 2.05 -1.69 7.95
N MET A 100 1.88 -2.99 7.79
CA MET A 100 1.28 -3.86 8.83
C MET A 100 2.07 -3.82 10.14
N ALA A 101 3.40 -3.79 10.09
CA ALA A 101 4.26 -3.66 11.26
C ALA A 101 4.12 -2.31 11.99
N PHE A 102 3.62 -1.27 11.31
CA PHE A 102 3.23 0.01 11.90
C PHE A 102 1.75 0.07 12.31
N SER A 103 1.06 -1.06 12.39
CA SER A 103 -0.37 -1.14 12.71
C SER A 103 -1.26 -0.43 11.68
N VAL A 104 -0.85 -0.41 10.42
CA VAL A 104 -1.61 0.18 9.32
C VAL A 104 -2.29 -0.94 8.54
N PRO A 105 -3.63 -0.94 8.43
CA PRO A 105 -4.34 -1.92 7.62
C PRO A 105 -4.04 -1.69 6.14
N VAL A 106 -4.18 -2.75 5.33
CA VAL A 106 -3.71 -2.76 3.95
C VAL A 106 -4.81 -3.03 2.93
N VAL A 107 -4.68 -2.41 1.76
CA VAL A 107 -5.48 -2.73 0.57
C VAL A 107 -4.52 -3.04 -0.56
N CYS A 108 -4.68 -4.18 -1.24
CA CYS A 108 -3.90 -4.50 -2.43
C CYS A 108 -4.75 -5.22 -3.48
N SER A 109 -4.26 -5.32 -4.73
CA SER A 109 -4.97 -6.06 -5.77
C SER A 109 -4.96 -7.57 -5.50
N ASP A 110 -6.01 -8.25 -5.92
CA ASP A 110 -6.23 -9.69 -5.73
C ASP A 110 -5.23 -10.57 -6.49
N THR A 111 -4.59 -10.04 -7.55
CA THR A 111 -3.53 -10.72 -8.31
C THR A 111 -2.12 -10.41 -7.82
N ASN A 112 -1.98 -9.57 -6.80
CA ASN A 112 -0.70 -9.23 -6.22
C ASN A 112 -0.15 -10.41 -5.41
N GLY A 113 1.13 -10.76 -5.58
CA GLY A 113 1.75 -11.81 -4.76
C GLY A 113 1.72 -11.55 -3.27
N SER A 114 1.56 -10.28 -2.86
CA SER A 114 1.36 -9.90 -1.46
C SER A 114 -0.09 -10.05 -0.98
N ALA A 115 -1.05 -10.43 -1.85
CA ALA A 115 -2.44 -10.68 -1.45
C ALA A 115 -2.54 -11.82 -0.41
N CYS A 116 -1.58 -12.76 -0.41
CA CYS A 116 -1.50 -13.82 0.58
C CYS A 116 -1.29 -13.33 2.03
N TYR A 117 -0.88 -12.09 2.23
CA TYR A 117 -0.76 -11.47 3.56
C TYR A 117 -2.07 -10.83 4.04
N VAL A 118 -3.06 -10.68 3.14
CA VAL A 118 -4.34 -10.04 3.46
C VAL A 118 -5.37 -11.08 3.81
N GLU A 119 -5.88 -10.97 5.02
CA GLU A 119 -7.08 -11.67 5.47
C GLU A 119 -8.25 -10.69 5.43
N GLU A 120 -9.20 -10.94 4.49
CA GLU A 120 -10.29 -10.04 4.15
C GLU A 120 -11.12 -9.63 5.36
N GLY A 121 -11.21 -8.33 5.63
CA GLY A 121 -11.93 -7.78 6.77
C GLY A 121 -11.25 -7.95 8.13
N HIS A 122 -10.13 -8.68 8.21
CA HIS A 122 -9.36 -8.88 9.44
C HIS A 122 -8.20 -7.87 9.55
N ASN A 123 -7.28 -7.86 8.59
CA ASN A 123 -6.10 -6.98 8.57
C ASN A 123 -6.05 -6.05 7.36
N GLY A 124 -6.98 -6.22 6.41
CA GLY A 124 -7.04 -5.45 5.19
C GLY A 124 -8.17 -5.89 4.26
N ARG A 125 -8.09 -5.47 3.01
CA ARG A 125 -9.03 -5.84 1.95
C ARG A 125 -8.31 -6.00 0.61
N LEU A 126 -8.94 -6.80 -0.27
CA LEU A 126 -8.51 -6.96 -1.66
C LEU A 126 -9.44 -6.17 -2.59
N PHE A 127 -8.88 -5.67 -3.69
CA PHE A 127 -9.65 -5.12 -4.80
C PHE A 127 -9.29 -5.84 -6.10
N GLN A 128 -10.19 -5.82 -7.08
CA GLN A 128 -9.97 -6.43 -8.38
C GLN A 128 -8.83 -5.71 -9.12
N ASP A 129 -7.82 -6.45 -9.56
CA ASP A 129 -6.65 -5.90 -10.23
C ASP A 129 -7.02 -5.00 -11.40
N ASN A 130 -6.30 -3.88 -11.51
CA ASN A 130 -6.47 -2.88 -12.55
C ASN A 130 -7.92 -2.35 -12.73
N CYS A 131 -8.74 -2.43 -11.68
CA CYS A 131 -10.11 -1.93 -11.66
C CYS A 131 -10.24 -0.73 -10.70
N GLU A 132 -10.33 0.49 -11.28
CA GLU A 132 -10.43 1.74 -10.51
C GLU A 132 -11.69 1.78 -9.64
N GLU A 133 -12.82 1.29 -10.15
CA GLU A 133 -14.09 1.25 -9.43
C GLU A 133 -13.99 0.34 -8.21
N SER A 134 -13.45 -0.88 -8.38
CA SER A 134 -13.23 -1.81 -7.27
C SER A 134 -12.29 -1.22 -6.22
N LEU A 135 -11.21 -0.55 -6.62
CA LEU A 135 -10.31 0.14 -5.70
C LEU A 135 -11.05 1.25 -4.95
N ARG A 136 -11.85 2.07 -5.65
CA ARG A 136 -12.63 3.15 -5.04
C ARG A 136 -13.59 2.61 -3.97
N GLU A 137 -14.37 1.58 -4.31
CA GLU A 137 -15.34 0.98 -3.40
C GLU A 137 -14.67 0.35 -2.17
N THR A 138 -13.54 -0.33 -2.38
CA THR A 138 -12.76 -0.94 -1.31
C THR A 138 -12.22 0.13 -0.35
N VAL A 139 -11.58 1.18 -0.90
CA VAL A 139 -11.07 2.30 -0.08
C VAL A 139 -12.21 3.02 0.63
N GLU A 140 -13.31 3.30 -0.06
CA GLU A 140 -14.49 3.93 0.55
C GLU A 140 -15.05 3.09 1.70
N THR A 141 -15.15 1.78 1.54
CA THR A 141 -15.60 0.87 2.59
C THR A 141 -14.69 0.94 3.82
N MET A 142 -13.38 1.00 3.62
CA MET A 142 -12.41 1.18 4.70
C MET A 142 -12.58 2.52 5.43
N LEU A 143 -12.90 3.59 4.70
CA LEU A 143 -13.05 4.94 5.29
C LEU A 143 -14.35 5.16 6.07
N ARG A 144 -15.36 4.28 5.90
CA ARG A 144 -16.67 4.43 6.57
C ARG A 144 -16.63 4.26 8.08
N SER A 145 -15.64 3.54 8.62
CA SER A 145 -15.53 3.27 10.06
C SER A 145 -14.09 3.37 10.55
N GLN A 146 -13.79 4.42 11.29
CA GLN A 146 -12.49 4.62 11.89
C GLN A 146 -12.15 3.51 12.91
N ASP A 147 -13.14 3.04 13.68
CA ASP A 147 -12.93 1.97 14.65
C ASP A 147 -12.52 0.66 13.97
N GLN A 148 -13.14 0.34 12.83
CA GLN A 148 -12.75 -0.83 12.03
C GLN A 148 -11.34 -0.69 11.46
N LEU A 149 -10.96 0.49 10.95
CA LEU A 149 -9.58 0.75 10.49
C LEU A 149 -8.56 0.51 11.61
N ILE A 150 -8.81 1.05 12.80
CA ILE A 150 -7.95 0.88 13.96
C ILE A 150 -7.85 -0.61 14.35
N GLN A 151 -8.97 -1.33 14.36
CA GLN A 151 -8.96 -2.74 14.72
C GLN A 151 -8.22 -3.58 13.68
N MET A 152 -8.44 -3.33 12.38
CA MET A 152 -7.69 -4.00 11.30
C MET A 152 -6.19 -3.71 11.38
N GLY A 153 -5.80 -2.49 11.74
CA GLY A 153 -4.40 -2.13 11.94
C GLY A 153 -3.76 -2.90 13.10
N ARG A 154 -4.46 -3.06 14.22
CA ARG A 154 -4.00 -3.89 15.35
C ARG A 154 -3.83 -5.35 14.94
N ASN A 155 -4.78 -5.89 14.20
CA ASN A 155 -4.72 -7.25 13.68
C ASN A 155 -3.54 -7.41 12.72
N ALA A 156 -3.32 -6.44 11.81
CA ALA A 156 -2.19 -6.43 10.88
C ALA A 156 -0.85 -6.49 11.61
N TYR A 157 -0.68 -5.69 12.68
CA TYR A 157 0.51 -5.75 13.52
C TYR A 157 0.70 -7.11 14.19
N GLN A 158 -0.38 -7.69 14.73
CA GLN A 158 -0.32 -9.00 15.39
C GLN A 158 0.06 -10.10 14.39
N ASP A 159 -0.51 -10.07 13.19
CA ASP A 159 -0.16 -11.02 12.13
C ASP A 159 1.33 -10.95 11.76
N VAL A 160 1.90 -9.74 11.61
CA VAL A 160 3.34 -9.59 11.34
C VAL A 160 4.16 -10.14 12.48
N LYS A 161 3.77 -9.84 13.72
CA LYS A 161 4.48 -10.30 14.92
C LYS A 161 4.46 -11.82 15.09
N GLU A 162 3.37 -12.49 14.70
CA GLU A 162 3.20 -13.93 14.89
C GLU A 162 3.63 -14.75 13.68
N LYS A 163 3.34 -14.28 12.48
CA LYS A 163 3.46 -15.10 11.25
C LYS A 163 4.70 -14.75 10.41
N TYR A 164 5.16 -13.48 10.41
CA TYR A 164 6.16 -13.00 9.45
C TYR A 164 7.50 -12.59 10.09
N GLN A 165 7.87 -13.26 11.17
CA GLN A 165 9.18 -13.12 11.80
C GLN A 165 10.25 -13.94 11.08
N PHE A 166 11.52 -13.53 11.20
CA PHE A 166 12.64 -14.24 10.59
C PHE A 166 12.71 -15.72 11.02
N ASN A 167 12.41 -16.02 12.27
CA ASN A 167 12.44 -17.40 12.78
C ASN A 167 11.41 -18.29 12.06
N ASN A 168 10.17 -17.80 11.86
CA ASN A 168 9.13 -18.53 11.12
C ASN A 168 9.57 -18.82 9.67
N TYR A 169 10.18 -17.82 9.02
CA TYR A 169 10.73 -17.97 7.68
C TYR A 169 11.86 -19.00 7.64
N TYR A 170 12.78 -18.96 8.60
CA TYR A 170 13.89 -19.91 8.71
C TYR A 170 13.39 -21.34 8.95
N GLU A 171 12.46 -21.54 9.85
CA GLU A 171 11.85 -22.85 10.15
C GLU A 171 11.15 -23.41 8.91
N GLY A 172 10.37 -22.61 8.18
CA GLY A 172 9.73 -23.04 6.93
C GLY A 172 10.72 -23.46 5.85
N ILE A 173 11.86 -22.77 5.70
CA ILE A 173 12.93 -23.19 4.79
C ILE A 173 13.52 -24.54 5.24
N MET A 174 13.79 -24.70 6.53
CA MET A 174 14.38 -25.94 7.06
C MET A 174 13.44 -27.12 6.89
N GLU A 175 12.14 -26.94 7.07
CA GLU A 175 11.13 -27.97 6.79
C GLU A 175 11.14 -28.39 5.30
N CYS A 176 11.14 -27.42 4.37
CA CYS A 176 11.23 -27.72 2.95
C CYS A 176 12.51 -28.50 2.59
N LEU A 177 13.66 -28.10 3.12
CA LEU A 177 14.93 -28.79 2.88
C LEU A 177 14.95 -30.22 3.45
N ASN A 178 14.30 -30.45 4.59
CA ASN A 178 14.19 -31.78 5.18
C ASN A 178 13.25 -32.70 4.37
N CYS A 179 12.21 -32.17 3.74
CA CYS A 179 11.36 -32.93 2.83
C CYS A 179 12.10 -33.39 1.56
N LEU A 180 13.07 -32.61 1.08
CA LEU A 180 13.87 -32.94 -0.11
C LEU A 180 14.95 -34.02 0.16
N LYS A 181 15.24 -34.31 1.42
CA LYS A 181 16.24 -35.36 1.81
C LYS A 181 15.63 -36.76 1.97
N LYS A 182 14.34 -36.91 1.77
CA LYS A 182 13.61 -38.20 1.75
C LYS A 182 13.37 -38.64 0.31
#